data_6ec33d63495072ce7dfd37c9455a07ea
#
_entry.id   6ec33d63495072ce7dfd37c9455a07ea
#
_cell.length_a   1.000
_cell.length_b   1.000
_cell.length_c   1.000
_cell.angle_alpha   90.00
_cell.angle_beta   90.00
_cell.angle_gamma   90.00
#
_symmetry.space_group_name_H-M   'P 1'
#
loop_
_entity.id
_entity.type
_entity.pdbx_description
1 polymer ?
#
loop_
_entity_poly.entity_id
_entity_poly.type
_entity_poly.pdbx_seq_one_letter_code
_entity_poly.pdbx_strand_id
1 'polypeptide(L)'
;PSSMAMYIMAGMNRIAYGNMSGTSSLGDLTSIMRKDADINYKALPGSVQNVYVPSDVIGINAKSKNIDTAKEFYAFALSADGQKAIDSYSGFPVNKERFDASLVDPDAGTEGYDPNESKGGWGMTDEDGNEISVDIYWPTDDQIAQLKNLIDSLDTPSYGDYTILSTILKDSMNAIIGDTSVDDAVEQVVKDINIYLSE
;
A
#
# COMPACT_ATOMS: atom_id res chain seq x y z
N PRO A 1 -6.70 3.50 -9.30
CA PRO A 1 -7.41 3.73 -8.04
C PRO A 1 -7.89 2.42 -7.46
N SER A 2 -7.79 2.27 -6.15
CA SER A 2 -8.46 1.14 -5.54
C SER A 2 -9.97 1.31 -5.73
N SER A 3 -10.70 0.25 -6.05
CA SER A 3 -12.15 0.32 -6.19
C SER A 3 -12.84 0.93 -4.96
N MET A 4 -12.21 0.81 -3.79
CA MET A 4 -12.72 1.39 -2.54
C MET A 4 -12.61 2.91 -2.45
N ALA A 5 -11.53 3.51 -2.94
CA ALA A 5 -11.42 4.97 -3.03
C ALA A 5 -12.51 5.52 -3.96
N MET A 6 -12.79 4.84 -5.06
CA MET A 6 -13.87 5.18 -5.98
C MET A 6 -15.24 5.22 -5.29
N TYR A 7 -15.57 4.24 -4.45
CA TYR A 7 -16.84 4.20 -3.73
C TYR A 7 -16.99 5.33 -2.69
N ILE A 8 -15.90 5.72 -2.04
CA ILE A 8 -15.94 6.89 -1.13
C ILE A 8 -16.20 8.17 -1.93
N MET A 9 -15.49 8.36 -3.05
CA MET A 9 -15.65 9.55 -3.88
C MET A 9 -17.04 9.64 -4.53
N ALA A 10 -17.63 8.51 -4.84
CA ALA A 10 -19.03 8.41 -5.28
C ALA A 10 -20.05 8.65 -4.16
N GLY A 11 -19.62 8.76 -2.90
CA GLY A 11 -20.52 8.89 -1.76
C GLY A 11 -21.17 7.59 -1.30
N MET A 12 -20.76 6.46 -1.87
CA MET A 12 -21.33 5.14 -1.56
C MET A 12 -20.77 4.54 -0.26
N ASN A 13 -19.52 4.87 0.09
CA ASN A 13 -18.87 4.41 1.32
C ASN A 13 -18.29 5.57 2.12
N ARG A 14 -18.31 5.45 3.45
CA ARG A 14 -17.70 6.42 4.38
C ARG A 14 -16.30 6.02 4.83
N ILE A 15 -15.94 4.76 4.69
CA ILE A 15 -14.67 4.20 5.14
C ILE A 15 -14.16 3.27 4.05
N ALA A 16 -12.89 3.43 3.68
CA ALA A 16 -12.14 2.47 2.90
C ALA A 16 -10.89 2.05 3.68
N TYR A 17 -10.45 0.83 3.48
CA TYR A 17 -9.20 0.32 3.99
C TYR A 17 -8.42 -0.34 2.87
N GLY A 18 -7.10 -0.34 2.98
CA GLY A 18 -6.24 -0.94 1.97
C GLY A 18 -4.78 -0.69 2.27
N ASN A 19 -3.93 -1.24 1.44
CA ASN A 19 -2.49 -1.00 1.50
C ASN A 19 -2.16 0.24 0.67
N MET A 20 -1.34 1.12 1.23
CA MET A 20 -0.69 2.16 0.45
C MET A 20 0.56 1.54 -0.19
N SER A 21 0.52 1.33 -1.50
CA SER A 21 1.51 0.55 -2.24
C SER A 21 2.45 1.40 -3.11
N GLY A 22 2.56 2.67 -2.81
CA GLY A 22 3.47 3.57 -3.53
C GLY A 22 2.88 4.96 -3.75
N THR A 23 3.60 5.81 -4.47
CA THR A 23 3.22 7.20 -4.70
C THR A 23 1.96 7.36 -5.55
N SER A 24 1.62 6.38 -6.38
CA SER A 24 0.34 6.38 -7.12
C SER A 24 -0.89 6.33 -6.20
N SER A 25 -0.76 5.73 -5.02
CA SER A 25 -1.84 5.72 -4.04
C SER A 25 -2.16 7.11 -3.47
N LEU A 26 -1.24 8.06 -3.59
CA LEU A 26 -1.45 9.44 -3.17
C LEU A 26 -2.48 10.16 -4.04
N GLY A 27 -2.47 9.93 -5.35
CA GLY A 27 -3.44 10.53 -6.27
C GLY A 27 -4.87 10.19 -5.88
N ASP A 28 -5.12 8.94 -5.50
CA ASP A 28 -6.43 8.48 -5.04
C ASP A 28 -6.85 9.18 -3.74
N LEU A 29 -5.93 9.23 -2.78
CA LEU A 29 -6.19 9.86 -1.47
C LEU A 29 -6.39 11.36 -1.58
N THR A 30 -5.60 12.04 -2.39
CA THR A 30 -5.70 13.50 -2.54
C THR A 30 -6.96 13.95 -3.24
N SER A 31 -7.46 13.19 -4.21
CA SER A 31 -8.74 13.46 -4.84
C SER A 31 -9.88 13.38 -3.83
N ILE A 32 -9.85 12.37 -2.96
CA ILE A 32 -10.81 12.23 -1.87
C ILE A 32 -10.70 13.42 -0.90
N MET A 33 -9.51 13.74 -0.44
CA MET A 33 -9.27 14.79 0.56
C MET A 33 -9.61 16.18 0.03
N ARG A 34 -9.43 16.45 -1.27
CA ARG A 34 -9.83 17.74 -1.88
C ARG A 34 -11.33 17.88 -2.05
N LYS A 35 -12.04 16.75 -2.25
CA LYS A 35 -13.50 16.75 -2.39
C LYS A 35 -14.19 16.94 -1.05
N ASP A 36 -13.62 16.36 0.01
CA ASP A 36 -14.19 16.40 1.36
C ASP A 36 -13.06 16.59 2.39
N ALA A 37 -13.00 17.78 2.99
CA ALA A 37 -11.98 18.15 3.95
C ALA A 37 -12.03 17.31 5.25
N ASP A 38 -13.14 16.64 5.53
CA ASP A 38 -13.32 15.78 6.69
C ASP A 38 -12.75 14.37 6.49
N ILE A 39 -12.34 14.03 5.25
CA ILE A 39 -11.71 12.74 4.96
C ILE A 39 -10.23 12.81 5.30
N ASN A 40 -9.80 11.91 6.17
CA ASN A 40 -8.42 11.69 6.59
C ASN A 40 -8.01 10.25 6.39
N TYR A 41 -6.72 10.02 6.13
CA TYR A 41 -6.14 8.68 6.19
C TYR A 41 -5.34 8.49 7.48
N LYS A 42 -5.39 7.27 8.02
CA LYS A 42 -4.67 6.87 9.24
C LYS A 42 -4.18 5.44 9.08
N ALA A 43 -3.09 5.12 9.78
CA ALA A 43 -2.71 3.73 9.96
C ALA A 43 -3.88 2.94 10.57
N LEU A 44 -4.09 1.72 10.09
CA LEU A 44 -5.15 0.86 10.61
C LEU A 44 -4.89 0.55 12.09
N PRO A 45 -5.84 0.81 12.99
CA PRO A 45 -5.67 0.48 14.40
C PRO A 45 -5.64 -1.03 14.58
N GLY A 46 -4.76 -1.52 15.43
CA GLY A 46 -4.61 -2.92 15.75
C GLY A 46 -3.80 -3.13 17.03
N SER A 47 -3.65 -4.39 17.44
CA SER A 47 -2.80 -4.75 18.59
C SER A 47 -1.32 -4.50 18.31
N VAL A 48 -0.92 -4.56 17.06
CA VAL A 48 0.39 -4.16 16.56
C VAL A 48 0.18 -2.94 15.66
N GLN A 49 0.90 -1.86 15.94
CA GLN A 49 0.81 -0.59 15.21
C GLN A 49 2.09 -0.37 14.41
N ASN A 50 2.08 0.67 13.57
CA ASN A 50 3.24 1.09 12.76
C ASN A 50 3.81 -0.02 11.88
N VAL A 51 2.91 -0.83 11.32
CA VAL A 51 3.27 -2.01 10.52
C VAL A 51 3.49 -1.63 9.07
N TYR A 52 4.56 -2.17 8.47
CA TYR A 52 4.79 -2.11 7.03
C TYR A 52 5.02 -3.51 6.45
N VAL A 53 4.70 -3.68 5.18
CA VAL A 53 4.93 -4.92 4.46
C VAL A 53 6.11 -4.70 3.52
N PRO A 54 7.27 -5.39 3.70
CA PRO A 54 8.34 -5.36 2.72
C PRO A 54 7.84 -6.00 1.41
N SER A 55 7.86 -5.25 0.30
CA SER A 55 7.45 -5.77 -1.00
C SER A 55 8.52 -6.67 -1.61
N ASP A 56 9.79 -6.27 -1.46
CA ASP A 56 10.92 -6.98 -2.01
C ASP A 56 12.02 -7.15 -0.97
N VAL A 57 12.56 -8.34 -0.87
CA VAL A 57 13.65 -8.67 0.05
C VAL A 57 14.83 -9.21 -0.74
N ILE A 58 15.98 -8.54 -0.63
CA ILE A 58 17.21 -8.94 -1.30
C ILE A 58 18.17 -9.53 -0.26
N GLY A 59 18.67 -10.72 -0.52
CA GLY A 59 19.70 -11.38 0.29
C GLY A 59 20.93 -11.74 -0.52
N ILE A 60 22.10 -11.73 0.12
CA ILE A 60 23.36 -12.21 -0.47
C ILE A 60 23.62 -13.63 0.04
N ASN A 61 23.75 -14.59 -0.88
CA ASN A 61 24.14 -15.95 -0.50
C ASN A 61 25.57 -15.97 0.07
N ALA A 62 25.69 -16.25 1.36
CA ALA A 62 26.98 -16.28 2.06
C ALA A 62 27.97 -17.32 1.51
N LYS A 63 27.50 -18.31 0.73
CA LYS A 63 28.35 -19.32 0.07
C LYS A 63 28.70 -18.97 -1.37
N SER A 64 28.33 -17.77 -1.86
CA SER A 64 28.65 -17.33 -3.22
C SER A 64 30.16 -17.15 -3.37
N LYS A 65 30.67 -17.54 -4.54
CA LYS A 65 32.08 -17.25 -4.91
C LYS A 65 32.28 -15.81 -5.37
N ASN A 66 31.20 -15.05 -5.58
CA ASN A 66 31.19 -13.68 -6.09
C ASN A 66 30.56 -12.71 -5.06
N ILE A 67 30.87 -12.89 -3.78
CA ILE A 67 30.28 -12.09 -2.69
C ILE A 67 30.51 -10.58 -2.88
N ASP A 68 31.68 -10.18 -3.33
CA ASP A 68 32.02 -8.75 -3.47
C ASP A 68 31.20 -8.11 -4.60
N THR A 69 31.08 -8.77 -5.75
CA THR A 69 30.18 -8.31 -6.83
C THR A 69 28.72 -8.27 -6.40
N ALA A 70 28.27 -9.25 -5.59
CA ALA A 70 26.92 -9.25 -5.05
C ALA A 70 26.67 -8.07 -4.09
N LYS A 71 27.67 -7.69 -3.29
CA LYS A 71 27.61 -6.49 -2.43
C LYS A 71 27.57 -5.20 -3.23
N GLU A 72 28.33 -5.10 -4.33
CA GLU A 72 28.29 -3.95 -5.23
C GLU A 72 26.90 -3.81 -5.87
N PHE A 73 26.33 -4.91 -6.36
CA PHE A 73 24.95 -4.91 -6.86
C PHE A 73 23.94 -4.51 -5.78
N TYR A 74 24.08 -5.05 -4.56
CA TYR A 74 23.21 -4.70 -3.43
C TYR A 74 23.29 -3.21 -3.10
N ALA A 75 24.49 -2.65 -3.05
CA ALA A 75 24.70 -1.21 -2.83
C ALA A 75 24.06 -0.37 -3.95
N PHE A 76 24.20 -0.79 -5.21
CA PHE A 76 23.52 -0.14 -6.34
C PHE A 76 22.00 -0.21 -6.21
N ALA A 77 21.43 -1.39 -5.91
CA ALA A 77 19.99 -1.58 -5.79
C ALA A 77 19.35 -0.68 -4.69
N LEU A 78 20.11 -0.34 -3.64
CA LEU A 78 19.68 0.57 -2.57
C LEU A 78 20.05 2.04 -2.82
N SER A 79 20.77 2.35 -3.89
CA SER A 79 21.11 3.73 -4.25
C SER A 79 19.92 4.49 -4.82
N ALA A 80 20.00 5.82 -4.85
CA ALA A 80 18.99 6.65 -5.49
C ALA A 80 18.80 6.29 -6.98
N ASP A 81 19.88 5.96 -7.70
CA ASP A 81 19.81 5.56 -9.10
C ASP A 81 19.18 4.18 -9.30
N GLY A 82 19.55 3.19 -8.48
CA GLY A 82 18.94 1.86 -8.52
C GLY A 82 17.43 1.90 -8.20
N GLN A 83 17.06 2.76 -7.27
CA GLN A 83 15.66 2.92 -6.85
C GLN A 83 14.79 3.72 -7.84
N LYS A 84 15.37 4.31 -8.90
CA LYS A 84 14.59 4.92 -9.99
C LYS A 84 13.75 3.92 -10.76
N ALA A 85 14.14 2.64 -10.76
CA ALA A 85 13.40 1.57 -11.42
C ALA A 85 12.11 1.17 -10.68
N ILE A 86 11.97 1.57 -9.41
CA ILE A 86 10.74 1.36 -8.64
C ILE A 86 9.69 2.33 -9.17
N ASP A 87 8.67 1.79 -9.81
CA ASP A 87 7.54 2.59 -10.27
C ASP A 87 6.60 2.94 -9.11
N SER A 88 5.69 3.88 -9.38
CA SER A 88 4.77 4.41 -8.37
C SER A 88 3.74 3.39 -7.87
N TYR A 89 3.66 2.19 -8.44
CA TYR A 89 2.74 1.12 -8.06
C TYR A 89 3.41 -0.02 -7.29
N SER A 90 4.75 -0.10 -7.34
CA SER A 90 5.51 -1.24 -6.80
C SER A 90 5.96 -1.06 -5.35
N GLY A 91 5.66 0.06 -4.74
CA GLY A 91 6.06 0.38 -3.36
C GLY A 91 6.68 1.77 -3.24
N PHE A 92 7.11 2.07 -2.03
CA PHE A 92 7.89 3.29 -1.78
C PHE A 92 9.39 2.98 -1.86
N PRO A 93 10.20 3.85 -2.48
CA PRO A 93 11.64 3.71 -2.44
C PRO A 93 12.16 3.70 -1.00
N VAL A 94 13.05 2.76 -0.67
CA VAL A 94 13.72 2.72 0.64
C VAL A 94 14.88 3.71 0.72
N ASN A 95 15.39 4.19 -0.41
CA ASN A 95 16.36 5.27 -0.47
C ASN A 95 15.67 6.61 -0.21
N LYS A 96 16.09 7.31 0.85
CA LYS A 96 15.43 8.55 1.29
C LYS A 96 15.45 9.65 0.25
N GLU A 97 16.58 9.85 -0.44
CA GLU A 97 16.69 10.85 -1.51
C GLU A 97 15.72 10.55 -2.65
N ARG A 98 15.61 9.26 -3.04
CA ARG A 98 14.67 8.85 -4.08
C ARG A 98 13.23 8.96 -3.62
N PHE A 99 12.94 8.61 -2.36
CA PHE A 99 11.62 8.79 -1.78
C PHE A 99 11.21 10.25 -1.80
N ASP A 100 12.04 11.16 -1.31
CA ASP A 100 11.76 12.59 -1.32
C ASP A 100 11.56 13.12 -2.75
N ALA A 101 12.37 12.68 -3.71
CA ALA A 101 12.22 13.05 -5.12
C ALA A 101 10.92 12.51 -5.73
N SER A 102 10.42 11.37 -5.29
CA SER A 102 9.16 10.78 -5.78
C SER A 102 7.91 11.54 -5.31
N LEU A 103 8.05 12.40 -4.33
CA LEU A 103 6.98 13.23 -3.78
C LEU A 103 6.95 14.67 -4.36
N VAL A 104 7.81 14.95 -5.32
CA VAL A 104 7.79 16.22 -6.05
C VAL A 104 6.88 16.08 -7.27
N ASP A 105 5.98 17.05 -7.47
CA ASP A 105 5.14 17.08 -8.66
C ASP A 105 6.03 17.10 -9.93
N PRO A 106 5.89 16.13 -10.84
CA PRO A 106 6.71 16.06 -12.03
C PRO A 106 6.58 17.29 -12.95
N ASP A 107 5.47 18.02 -12.86
CA ASP A 107 5.23 19.24 -13.63
C ASP A 107 5.74 20.50 -12.92
N ALA A 108 6.16 20.40 -11.66
CA ALA A 108 6.66 21.54 -10.89
C ALA A 108 7.84 22.23 -11.61
N GLY A 109 7.70 23.53 -11.80
CA GLY A 109 8.71 24.34 -12.48
C GLY A 109 8.59 24.38 -14.02
N THR A 110 7.61 23.71 -14.61
CA THR A 110 7.29 23.87 -16.03
C THR A 110 6.57 25.19 -16.28
N GLU A 111 6.66 25.73 -17.50
CA GLU A 111 5.96 26.95 -17.88
C GLU A 111 4.44 26.76 -17.79
N GLY A 112 3.77 27.66 -17.09
CA GLY A 112 2.31 27.58 -16.86
C GLY A 112 1.88 26.63 -15.75
N TYR A 113 2.81 26.08 -14.96
CA TYR A 113 2.48 25.20 -13.85
C TYR A 113 1.49 25.82 -12.86
N ASP A 114 0.38 25.14 -12.62
CA ASP A 114 -0.58 25.44 -11.56
C ASP A 114 -0.71 24.21 -10.62
N PRO A 115 -0.36 24.33 -9.33
CA PRO A 115 -0.49 23.23 -8.38
C PRO A 115 -1.95 22.81 -8.14
N ASN A 116 -2.92 23.59 -8.59
CA ASN A 116 -4.33 23.28 -8.48
C ASN A 116 -4.94 22.72 -9.77
N GLU A 117 -4.12 22.55 -10.81
CA GLU A 117 -4.57 21.92 -12.05
C GLU A 117 -4.75 20.42 -11.85
N SER A 118 -5.84 19.88 -12.42
CA SER A 118 -6.10 18.44 -12.43
C SER A 118 -5.03 17.71 -13.24
N LYS A 119 -4.48 16.64 -12.66
CA LYS A 119 -3.51 15.74 -13.33
C LYS A 119 -4.19 14.67 -14.17
N GLY A 120 -5.49 14.71 -14.29
CA GLY A 120 -6.32 13.76 -14.97
C GLY A 120 -7.57 13.45 -14.17
N GLY A 121 -8.26 12.39 -14.54
CA GLY A 121 -9.47 12.00 -13.85
C GLY A 121 -9.91 10.62 -14.26
N TRP A 122 -10.94 10.16 -13.62
CA TRP A 122 -11.63 8.94 -13.99
C TRP A 122 -13.13 9.10 -13.75
N GLY A 123 -13.90 8.29 -14.49
CA GLY A 123 -15.34 8.26 -14.37
C GLY A 123 -15.84 6.87 -14.00
N MET A 124 -16.96 6.83 -13.35
CA MET A 124 -17.74 5.61 -13.12
C MET A 124 -19.23 5.91 -13.27
N THR A 125 -20.02 4.88 -13.45
CA THR A 125 -21.46 4.97 -13.43
C THR A 125 -21.97 4.38 -12.13
N ASP A 126 -22.88 5.08 -11.44
CA ASP A 126 -23.51 4.58 -10.23
C ASP A 126 -24.61 3.54 -10.56
N GLU A 127 -25.23 2.98 -9.52
CA GLU A 127 -26.30 1.98 -9.66
C GLU A 127 -27.57 2.54 -10.36
N ASP A 128 -27.75 3.85 -10.33
CA ASP A 128 -28.87 4.55 -10.97
C ASP A 128 -28.56 4.98 -12.42
N GLY A 129 -27.35 4.68 -12.91
CA GLY A 129 -26.90 5.01 -14.26
C GLY A 129 -26.35 6.43 -14.43
N ASN A 130 -26.11 7.17 -13.33
CA ASN A 130 -25.53 8.51 -13.40
C ASN A 130 -24.00 8.42 -13.57
N GLU A 131 -23.45 9.30 -14.40
CA GLU A 131 -22.01 9.43 -14.54
C GLU A 131 -21.43 10.24 -13.37
N ILE A 132 -20.41 9.65 -12.70
CA ILE A 132 -19.64 10.30 -11.66
C ILE A 132 -18.23 10.49 -12.20
N SER A 133 -17.79 11.74 -12.28
CA SER A 133 -16.42 12.10 -12.65
C SER A 133 -15.65 12.60 -11.44
N VAL A 134 -14.39 12.17 -11.32
CA VAL A 134 -13.50 12.60 -10.25
C VAL A 134 -12.17 13.05 -10.85
N ASP A 135 -11.79 14.27 -10.56
CA ASP A 135 -10.49 14.82 -10.93
C ASP A 135 -9.42 14.38 -9.93
N ILE A 136 -8.24 14.07 -10.45
CA ILE A 136 -7.06 13.71 -9.67
C ILE A 136 -6.14 14.93 -9.61
N TYR A 137 -5.65 15.24 -8.42
CA TYR A 137 -4.74 16.35 -8.18
C TYR A 137 -3.44 15.85 -7.56
N TRP A 138 -2.36 16.61 -7.72
CA TRP A 138 -1.16 16.38 -6.95
C TRP A 138 -1.41 16.68 -5.46
N PRO A 139 -0.81 15.91 -4.53
CA PRO A 139 -0.94 16.17 -3.10
C PRO A 139 -0.49 17.58 -2.71
N THR A 140 -1.16 18.17 -1.73
CA THR A 140 -0.69 19.38 -1.09
C THR A 140 0.54 19.11 -0.21
N ASP A 141 1.30 20.16 0.13
CA ASP A 141 2.46 20.04 1.02
C ASP A 141 2.07 19.44 2.38
N ASP A 142 0.91 19.78 2.91
CA ASP A 142 0.40 19.24 4.18
C ASP A 142 0.11 17.72 4.06
N GLN A 143 -0.45 17.30 2.94
CA GLN A 143 -0.72 15.87 2.67
C GLN A 143 0.59 15.07 2.51
N ILE A 144 1.57 15.66 1.83
CA ILE A 144 2.92 15.08 1.71
C ILE A 144 3.59 14.98 3.08
N ALA A 145 3.47 16.03 3.91
CA ALA A 145 4.02 16.00 5.27
C ALA A 145 3.33 14.92 6.13
N GLN A 146 2.02 14.75 6.03
CA GLN A 146 1.30 13.68 6.72
C GLN A 146 1.78 12.28 6.29
N LEU A 147 2.00 12.07 4.99
CA LEU A 147 2.54 10.81 4.48
C LEU A 147 3.94 10.54 5.02
N LYS A 148 4.83 11.54 4.97
CA LYS A 148 6.20 11.40 5.52
C LYS A 148 6.17 11.03 6.99
N ASN A 149 5.36 11.71 7.79
CA ASN A 149 5.20 11.41 9.21
C ASN A 149 4.66 9.99 9.43
N LEU A 150 3.71 9.53 8.62
CA LEU A 150 3.20 8.17 8.68
C LEU A 150 4.32 7.17 8.38
N ILE A 151 5.06 7.34 7.28
CA ILE A 151 6.15 6.44 6.87
C ILE A 151 7.28 6.45 7.91
N ASP A 152 7.67 7.60 8.42
CA ASP A 152 8.70 7.72 9.47
C ASP A 152 8.29 7.05 10.79
N SER A 153 6.99 6.85 11.02
CA SER A 153 6.47 6.15 12.20
C SER A 153 6.48 4.62 12.07
N LEU A 154 6.68 4.09 10.86
CA LEU A 154 6.64 2.65 10.61
C LEU A 154 7.94 1.99 11.11
N ASP A 155 7.80 1.04 12.03
CA ASP A 155 8.93 0.37 12.68
C ASP A 155 8.81 -1.16 12.73
N THR A 156 7.61 -1.70 12.45
CA THR A 156 7.32 -3.11 12.60
C THR A 156 7.11 -3.77 11.24
N PRO A 157 8.07 -4.57 10.73
CA PRO A 157 7.88 -5.31 9.49
C PRO A 157 6.86 -6.45 9.68
N SER A 158 5.90 -6.54 8.77
CA SER A 158 4.99 -7.68 8.69
C SER A 158 5.36 -8.53 7.47
N TYR A 159 5.77 -9.74 7.74
CA TYR A 159 5.96 -10.75 6.71
C TYR A 159 4.70 -11.62 6.68
N GLY A 160 3.93 -11.51 5.61
CA GLY A 160 2.79 -12.39 5.41
C GLY A 160 3.26 -13.85 5.30
N ASP A 161 2.95 -14.68 6.29
CA ASP A 161 3.10 -16.12 6.13
C ASP A 161 1.94 -16.65 5.30
N TYR A 162 2.22 -16.95 4.03
CA TYR A 162 1.21 -17.42 3.11
C TYR A 162 0.62 -18.78 3.52
N THR A 163 1.40 -19.62 4.19
CA THR A 163 0.93 -20.92 4.68
C THR A 163 -0.10 -20.74 5.78
N ILE A 164 0.21 -19.88 6.76
CA ILE A 164 -0.74 -19.55 7.84
C ILE A 164 -2.02 -18.94 7.24
N LEU A 165 -1.89 -17.94 6.36
CA LEU A 165 -3.04 -17.29 5.77
C LEU A 165 -3.90 -18.24 4.94
N SER A 166 -3.30 -19.09 4.13
CA SER A 166 -4.02 -20.07 3.31
C SER A 166 -4.71 -21.15 4.16
N THR A 167 -4.11 -21.55 5.27
CA THR A 167 -4.73 -22.47 6.24
C THR A 167 -5.97 -21.85 6.87
N ILE A 168 -5.84 -20.60 7.36
CA ILE A 168 -6.98 -19.86 7.93
C ILE A 168 -8.12 -19.75 6.91
N LEU A 169 -7.81 -19.34 5.68
CA LEU A 169 -8.82 -19.16 4.64
C LEU A 169 -9.52 -20.48 4.29
N LYS A 170 -8.75 -21.56 4.10
CA LYS A 170 -9.27 -22.89 3.77
C LYS A 170 -10.25 -23.39 4.81
N ASP A 171 -9.85 -23.38 6.08
CA ASP A 171 -10.65 -23.95 7.16
C ASP A 171 -11.85 -23.07 7.50
N SER A 172 -11.69 -21.73 7.42
CA SER A 172 -12.81 -20.79 7.59
C SER A 172 -13.86 -20.90 6.48
N MET A 173 -13.46 -21.22 5.24
CA MET A 173 -14.41 -21.44 4.14
C MET A 173 -15.41 -22.54 4.43
N ASN A 174 -14.99 -23.63 5.08
CA ASN A 174 -15.88 -24.73 5.44
C ASN A 174 -17.02 -24.29 6.38
N ALA A 175 -16.72 -23.35 7.30
CA ALA A 175 -17.76 -22.75 8.15
C ALA A 175 -18.66 -21.79 7.37
N ILE A 176 -18.10 -20.99 6.46
CA ILE A 176 -18.86 -20.02 5.64
C ILE A 176 -19.87 -20.73 4.74
N ILE A 177 -19.49 -21.85 4.13
CA ILE A 177 -20.38 -22.65 3.25
C ILE A 177 -21.30 -23.59 4.02
N GLY A 178 -21.15 -23.70 5.36
CA GLY A 178 -22.05 -24.48 6.22
C GLY A 178 -21.67 -25.95 6.37
N ASP A 179 -20.49 -26.35 5.94
CA ASP A 179 -20.00 -27.74 6.04
C ASP A 179 -19.53 -28.10 7.46
N THR A 180 -19.20 -27.11 8.27
CA THR A 180 -18.80 -27.27 9.67
C THR A 180 -19.28 -26.11 10.54
N SER A 181 -19.25 -26.27 11.86
CA SER A 181 -19.53 -25.15 12.78
C SER A 181 -18.36 -24.16 12.81
N VAL A 182 -18.63 -22.93 13.24
CA VAL A 182 -17.56 -21.92 13.43
C VAL A 182 -16.55 -22.40 14.48
N ASP A 183 -17.02 -23.00 15.56
CA ASP A 183 -16.16 -23.49 16.66
C ASP A 183 -15.23 -24.62 16.16
N ASP A 184 -15.75 -25.58 15.42
CA ASP A 184 -14.95 -26.68 14.84
C ASP A 184 -13.94 -26.12 13.81
N ALA A 185 -14.31 -25.12 13.01
CA ALA A 185 -13.39 -24.50 12.08
C ALA A 185 -12.24 -23.77 12.81
N VAL A 186 -12.54 -23.06 13.89
CA VAL A 186 -11.52 -22.41 14.73
C VAL A 186 -10.58 -23.43 15.36
N GLU A 187 -11.11 -24.54 15.91
CA GLU A 187 -10.27 -25.62 16.47
C GLU A 187 -9.35 -26.22 15.39
N GLN A 188 -9.86 -26.45 14.17
CA GLN A 188 -9.05 -26.98 13.08
C GLN A 188 -7.95 -25.99 12.64
N VAL A 189 -8.26 -24.70 12.49
CA VAL A 189 -7.28 -23.66 12.19
C VAL A 189 -6.15 -23.65 13.23
N VAL A 190 -6.50 -23.63 14.52
CA VAL A 190 -5.51 -23.61 15.61
C VAL A 190 -4.63 -24.86 15.59
N LYS A 191 -5.22 -26.02 15.34
CA LYS A 191 -4.49 -27.27 15.25
C LYS A 191 -3.50 -27.29 14.10
N ASP A 192 -3.94 -26.90 12.90
CA ASP A 192 -3.11 -26.95 11.69
C ASP A 192 -1.97 -25.93 11.73
N ILE A 193 -2.24 -24.72 12.27
CA ILE A 193 -1.19 -23.73 12.48
C ILE A 193 -0.17 -24.18 13.53
N ASN A 194 -0.61 -24.80 14.63
CA ASN A 194 0.32 -25.29 15.65
C ASN A 194 1.22 -26.42 15.11
N ILE A 195 0.70 -27.29 14.23
CA ILE A 195 1.52 -28.30 13.55
C ILE A 195 2.59 -27.61 12.71
N TYR A 196 2.20 -26.67 11.86
CA TYR A 196 3.11 -25.92 10.99
C TYR A 196 4.20 -25.16 11.78
N LEU A 197 3.85 -24.52 12.88
CA LEU A 197 4.81 -23.78 13.72
C LEU A 197 5.75 -24.68 14.53
N SER A 198 5.47 -26.00 14.63
CA SER A 198 6.28 -26.98 15.36
C SER A 198 7.30 -27.72 14.46
N GLU A 199 7.20 -27.57 13.15
CA GLU A 199 8.15 -28.13 12.17
C GLU A 199 9.37 -27.23 11.97
#